data_ce482451c4a92cd8e5aa2c448960229c
#
_entry.id   ce482451c4a92cd8e5aa2c448960229c
#
_cell.length_a   1.000
_cell.length_b   1.000
_cell.length_c   1.000
_cell.angle_alpha   90.00
_cell.angle_beta   90.00
_cell.angle_gamma   90.00
#
_symmetry.space_group_name_H-M   'P 1'
#
loop_
_entity.id
_entity.type
_entity.pdbx_description
1 polymer ?
#
loop_
_entity_poly.entity_id
_entity_poly.type
_entity_poly.pdbx_seq_one_letter_code
_entity_poly.pdbx_strand_id
1 'polypeptide(L)'
;MRSIFLILLFVSSQFVKVWSQNIHQIQETEVLVIGGTASGICAGLQSSRLGVKTIIAESTPWLGGMLTAAGVSAFDGNHNMPAGIFGEFRARLYQHYGGSNKVSTGWVSNTLFEPHIGDSIFKAMAKNEKYLQINFHYELLSVKKEGNTISGVLFYDNQLQKNILIKAKRYIDATELGDVLAAANIPYDLGMESNEVTKEQVNKYGANDIVQDITYVAVLKDYGTPQPLVERPKNYDSLEFDASNLSFYKDSTRTKPPVDAIKMLNYGKLPGNKYMLNWPIYGNDIYLNVVEKTTKERAALLEIAKQQTLRFVYFIQKDLGFRNLALADDEFKTKDKLAYYPYYRESRRVKGLSRMVVQHIATPFETERPLYRTGIAVGDYPIDHHHKKNPAAPQHLDFFSVPSFNIPISCLIPENQDNIIIAEKSISVSNVVNGTTRLQPCVMQIGQAAGLLAAQSVKDDLAPKKLSVRKLQNILLDANGYIMPYVDIKQNSPYFKAVQRIGATGLLKGVGVPNGWANTTYFYPEKNISFADFVSTWKMKFEYPYNIIEHDMTIEDAVNFAAILNGKNRNEILPGFKTQWNTLNLVDFDLKRSIKRVELAAILNEYDVFNQFNVDVFGFYIK
;
A
#
# COMPACT_ATOMS: atom_id res chain seq x y z
N MET A 1 25.07 -9.41 -57.82
CA MET A 1 23.67 -9.22 -57.30
C MET A 1 23.04 -10.52 -56.77
N ARG A 2 23.79 -11.50 -56.28
CA ARG A 2 23.24 -12.76 -55.68
C ARG A 2 23.59 -12.98 -54.21
N SER A 3 24.36 -12.08 -53.57
CA SER A 3 24.81 -12.27 -52.18
C SER A 3 24.11 -11.44 -51.12
N ILE A 4 23.15 -10.59 -51.50
CA ILE A 4 22.43 -9.71 -50.55
C ILE A 4 21.08 -10.32 -50.10
N PHE A 5 20.55 -11.35 -50.82
CA PHE A 5 19.26 -11.96 -50.48
C PHE A 5 19.33 -13.04 -49.38
N LEU A 6 20.53 -13.51 -49.01
CA LEU A 6 20.69 -14.56 -47.96
C LEU A 6 20.83 -14.01 -46.54
N ILE A 7 21.14 -12.72 -46.37
CA ILE A 7 21.31 -12.11 -45.02
C ILE A 7 19.95 -11.65 -44.44
N LEU A 8 18.96 -11.33 -45.28
CA LEU A 8 17.63 -10.90 -44.81
C LEU A 8 16.73 -12.03 -44.29
N LEU A 9 17.01 -13.29 -44.66
CA LEU A 9 16.27 -14.47 -44.19
C LEU A 9 16.78 -15.02 -42.86
N PHE A 10 17.97 -14.64 -42.40
CA PHE A 10 18.53 -15.10 -41.13
C PHE A 10 18.19 -14.19 -39.94
N VAL A 11 17.78 -12.94 -40.17
CA VAL A 11 17.40 -12.00 -39.10
C VAL A 11 15.94 -12.19 -38.67
N SER A 12 15.09 -12.75 -39.56
CA SER A 12 13.67 -13.00 -39.22
C SER A 12 13.43 -14.29 -38.42
N SER A 13 14.42 -15.20 -38.33
CA SER A 13 14.26 -16.48 -37.62
C SER A 13 14.61 -16.43 -36.12
N GLN A 14 15.20 -15.35 -35.65
CA GLN A 14 15.53 -15.20 -34.21
C GLN A 14 14.40 -14.62 -33.36
N PHE A 15 13.38 -14.00 -33.94
CA PHE A 15 12.25 -13.41 -33.19
C PHE A 15 11.10 -14.39 -32.91
N VAL A 16 11.13 -15.62 -33.42
CA VAL A 16 10.05 -16.60 -33.26
C VAL A 16 10.33 -17.67 -32.18
N LYS A 17 11.49 -17.66 -31.54
CA LYS A 17 11.91 -18.74 -30.62
C LYS A 17 11.45 -18.61 -29.15
N VAL A 18 10.68 -17.59 -28.76
CA VAL A 18 10.33 -17.36 -27.35
C VAL A 18 9.03 -18.09 -26.91
N TRP A 19 8.25 -18.67 -27.80
CA TRP A 19 6.92 -19.23 -27.51
C TRP A 19 6.78 -20.75 -27.64
N SER A 20 7.89 -21.50 -27.61
CA SER A 20 7.88 -22.98 -27.65
C SER A 20 7.88 -23.62 -26.24
N GLN A 21 7.41 -22.91 -25.21
CA GLN A 21 7.16 -23.57 -23.93
C GLN A 21 5.87 -24.37 -24.06
N ASN A 22 5.95 -25.72 -23.93
CA ASN A 22 4.79 -26.59 -23.96
C ASN A 22 3.78 -26.16 -22.89
N ILE A 23 2.64 -25.60 -23.29
CA ILE A 23 1.53 -25.31 -22.39
C ILE A 23 0.83 -26.64 -22.10
N HIS A 24 0.81 -27.05 -20.84
CA HIS A 24 0.22 -28.31 -20.41
C HIS A 24 -1.26 -28.15 -20.03
N GLN A 25 -1.65 -26.97 -19.57
CA GLN A 25 -3.02 -26.66 -19.13
C GLN A 25 -3.33 -25.19 -19.37
N ILE A 26 -4.59 -24.91 -19.70
CA ILE A 26 -5.14 -23.54 -19.77
C ILE A 26 -6.21 -23.42 -18.68
N GLN A 27 -6.16 -22.35 -17.91
CA GLN A 27 -7.19 -21.94 -16.95
C GLN A 27 -7.78 -20.59 -17.40
N GLU A 28 -9.04 -20.34 -17.08
CA GLU A 28 -9.72 -19.10 -17.38
C GLU A 28 -10.41 -18.53 -16.14
N THR A 29 -10.34 -17.23 -15.96
CA THR A 29 -10.99 -16.51 -14.87
C THR A 29 -11.42 -15.12 -15.33
N GLU A 30 -12.10 -14.36 -14.48
CA GLU A 30 -12.44 -12.97 -14.78
C GLU A 30 -11.33 -12.02 -14.30
N VAL A 31 -10.77 -12.28 -13.12
CA VAL A 31 -9.64 -11.53 -12.57
C VAL A 31 -8.51 -12.49 -12.20
N LEU A 32 -7.30 -12.18 -12.66
CA LEU A 32 -6.08 -12.87 -12.24
C LEU A 32 -5.22 -11.91 -11.41
N VAL A 33 -4.94 -12.29 -10.17
CA VAL A 33 -3.98 -11.63 -9.30
C VAL A 33 -2.67 -12.40 -9.34
N ILE A 34 -1.60 -11.75 -9.72
CA ILE A 34 -0.25 -12.34 -9.76
C ILE A 34 0.50 -11.90 -8.51
N GLY A 35 0.79 -12.86 -7.62
CA GLY A 35 1.31 -12.67 -6.27
C GLY A 35 0.22 -12.71 -5.19
N GLY A 36 0.34 -13.62 -4.23
CA GLY A 36 -0.48 -13.70 -3.01
C GLY A 36 0.10 -12.85 -1.88
N THR A 37 0.73 -11.73 -2.22
CA THR A 37 1.37 -10.76 -1.32
C THR A 37 0.37 -10.06 -0.41
N ALA A 38 0.82 -9.09 0.41
CA ALA A 38 -0.07 -8.32 1.27
C ALA A 38 -1.17 -7.60 0.46
N SER A 39 -0.82 -7.03 -0.69
CA SER A 39 -1.80 -6.43 -1.59
C SER A 39 -2.58 -7.49 -2.38
N GLY A 40 -1.93 -8.56 -2.80
CA GLY A 40 -2.55 -9.57 -3.65
C GLY A 40 -3.69 -10.32 -2.98
N ILE A 41 -3.51 -10.74 -1.73
CA ILE A 41 -4.60 -11.37 -0.96
C ILE A 41 -5.75 -10.40 -0.73
N CYS A 42 -5.48 -9.12 -0.42
CA CYS A 42 -6.52 -8.11 -0.26
C CYS A 42 -7.27 -7.84 -1.58
N ALA A 43 -6.57 -7.85 -2.72
CA ALA A 43 -7.17 -7.72 -4.04
C ALA A 43 -8.09 -8.90 -4.36
N GLY A 44 -7.65 -10.12 -4.13
CA GLY A 44 -8.45 -11.32 -4.34
C GLY A 44 -9.70 -11.37 -3.47
N LEU A 45 -9.58 -11.05 -2.18
CA LEU A 45 -10.71 -10.95 -1.24
C LEU A 45 -11.73 -9.92 -1.72
N GLN A 46 -11.30 -8.70 -2.05
CA GLN A 46 -12.21 -7.64 -2.48
C GLN A 46 -12.91 -7.97 -3.79
N SER A 47 -12.19 -8.50 -4.78
CA SER A 47 -12.76 -8.88 -6.06
C SER A 47 -13.79 -10.01 -5.90
N SER A 48 -13.47 -11.03 -5.13
CA SER A 48 -14.35 -12.15 -4.82
C SER A 48 -15.62 -11.71 -4.08
N ARG A 49 -15.50 -10.83 -3.08
CA ARG A 49 -16.63 -10.26 -2.32
C ARG A 49 -17.60 -9.46 -3.20
N LEU A 50 -17.11 -8.93 -4.30
CA LEU A 50 -17.93 -8.30 -5.34
C LEU A 50 -18.54 -9.31 -6.32
N GLY A 51 -18.38 -10.61 -6.10
CA GLY A 51 -18.98 -11.67 -6.91
C GLY A 51 -18.26 -11.97 -8.21
N VAL A 52 -16.99 -11.58 -8.37
CA VAL A 52 -16.19 -11.80 -9.58
C VAL A 52 -15.24 -12.98 -9.38
N LYS A 53 -15.23 -13.92 -10.32
CA LYS A 53 -14.33 -15.09 -10.28
C LYS A 53 -12.88 -14.62 -10.35
N THR A 54 -12.12 -14.96 -9.32
CA THR A 54 -10.76 -14.49 -9.14
C THR A 54 -9.81 -15.64 -8.84
N ILE A 55 -8.67 -15.68 -9.52
CA ILE A 55 -7.56 -16.58 -9.20
C ILE A 55 -6.41 -15.74 -8.65
N ILE A 56 -5.83 -16.16 -7.53
CA ILE A 56 -4.52 -15.70 -7.06
C ILE A 56 -3.49 -16.76 -7.43
N ALA A 57 -2.42 -16.36 -8.13
CA ALA A 57 -1.26 -17.21 -8.39
C ALA A 57 -0.10 -16.75 -7.50
N GLU A 58 0.31 -17.63 -6.54
CA GLU A 58 1.35 -17.34 -5.53
C GLU A 58 2.49 -18.35 -5.64
N SER A 59 3.73 -17.86 -5.58
CA SER A 59 4.94 -18.67 -5.73
C SER A 59 5.32 -19.46 -4.48
N THR A 60 4.92 -19.02 -3.30
CA THR A 60 5.19 -19.62 -2.01
C THR A 60 3.99 -20.44 -1.49
N PRO A 61 4.11 -21.20 -0.41
CA PRO A 61 2.96 -21.85 0.23
C PRO A 61 2.16 -20.89 1.16
N TRP A 62 2.51 -19.60 1.25
CA TRP A 62 1.94 -18.64 2.18
C TRP A 62 1.29 -17.46 1.48
N LEU A 63 0.27 -16.86 2.13
CA LEU A 63 -0.39 -15.63 1.74
C LEU A 63 0.05 -14.47 2.64
N GLY A 64 0.11 -13.26 2.08
CA GLY A 64 0.37 -12.04 2.85
C GLY A 64 1.75 -11.42 2.64
N GLY A 65 2.59 -12.02 1.78
CA GLY A 65 3.83 -11.44 1.30
C GLY A 65 4.75 -10.92 2.41
N MET A 66 5.03 -9.61 2.37
CA MET A 66 5.91 -8.96 3.35
C MET A 66 5.52 -9.23 4.81
N LEU A 67 4.21 -9.38 5.10
CA LEU A 67 3.69 -9.60 6.46
C LEU A 67 3.91 -11.03 6.98
N THR A 68 4.09 -11.98 6.08
CA THR A 68 4.11 -13.40 6.38
C THR A 68 5.31 -14.10 5.77
N ALA A 69 5.31 -14.33 4.45
CA ALA A 69 6.35 -15.06 3.72
C ALA A 69 7.73 -14.39 3.83
N ALA A 70 7.81 -13.05 3.87
CA ALA A 70 9.04 -12.30 4.12
C ALA A 70 9.28 -11.98 5.61
N GLY A 71 8.35 -12.31 6.50
CA GLY A 71 8.53 -12.31 7.94
C GLY A 71 8.45 -10.97 8.66
N VAL A 72 8.14 -9.83 8.00
CA VAL A 72 7.94 -8.54 8.68
C VAL A 72 6.51 -8.46 9.20
N SER A 73 6.24 -9.22 10.25
CA SER A 73 4.92 -9.42 10.83
C SER A 73 4.55 -8.34 11.85
N ALA A 74 4.54 -7.10 11.38
CA ALA A 74 4.24 -5.90 12.17
C ALA A 74 3.46 -4.90 11.32
N PHE A 75 2.70 -4.03 11.96
CA PHE A 75 2.04 -2.89 11.31
C PHE A 75 2.65 -1.58 11.76
N ASP A 76 3.17 -0.83 10.81
CA ASP A 76 3.70 0.51 10.98
C ASP A 76 2.69 1.50 10.41
N GLY A 77 2.17 2.37 11.27
CA GLY A 77 1.15 3.36 10.91
C GLY A 77 -0.31 2.85 10.94
N ASN A 78 -1.21 3.72 10.58
CA ASN A 78 -2.67 3.56 10.45
C ASN A 78 -3.38 3.01 11.72
N HIS A 79 -2.82 3.24 12.91
CA HIS A 79 -3.43 2.74 14.14
C HIS A 79 -4.83 3.31 14.37
N ASN A 80 -5.04 4.57 14.01
CA ASN A 80 -6.30 5.28 14.15
C ASN A 80 -7.21 5.21 12.91
N MET A 81 -6.74 4.57 11.83
CA MET A 81 -7.47 4.43 10.58
C MET A 81 -7.57 2.95 10.16
N PRO A 82 -8.39 2.13 10.86
CA PRO A 82 -8.54 0.69 10.60
C PRO A 82 -9.37 0.44 9.33
N ALA A 83 -8.83 0.77 8.18
CA ALA A 83 -9.54 0.74 6.92
C ALA A 83 -9.77 -0.68 6.38
N GLY A 84 -11.00 -1.00 6.00
CA GLY A 84 -11.38 -2.14 5.17
C GLY A 84 -10.77 -3.48 5.59
N ILE A 85 -10.17 -4.18 4.64
CA ILE A 85 -9.56 -5.52 4.86
C ILE A 85 -8.37 -5.45 5.84
N PHE A 86 -7.60 -4.36 5.86
CA PHE A 86 -6.57 -4.16 6.88
C PHE A 86 -7.18 -4.15 8.30
N GLY A 87 -8.25 -3.39 8.51
CA GLY A 87 -8.96 -3.35 9.79
C GLY A 87 -9.54 -4.72 10.18
N GLU A 88 -10.11 -5.46 9.22
CA GLU A 88 -10.62 -6.82 9.43
C GLU A 88 -9.50 -7.78 9.83
N PHE A 89 -8.39 -7.80 9.12
CA PHE A 89 -7.25 -8.65 9.44
C PHE A 89 -6.69 -8.35 10.84
N ARG A 90 -6.52 -7.06 11.17
CA ARG A 90 -6.06 -6.62 12.49
C ARG A 90 -7.03 -7.06 13.60
N ALA A 91 -8.33 -6.95 13.38
CA ALA A 91 -9.35 -7.41 14.34
C ALA A 91 -9.27 -8.93 14.57
N ARG A 92 -9.01 -9.72 13.52
CA ARG A 92 -8.81 -11.18 13.64
C ARG A 92 -7.53 -11.54 14.40
N LEU A 93 -6.46 -10.76 14.25
CA LEU A 93 -5.26 -10.89 15.11
C LEU A 93 -5.60 -10.63 16.58
N TYR A 94 -6.34 -9.55 16.88
CA TYR A 94 -6.76 -9.27 18.25
C TYR A 94 -7.63 -10.37 18.84
N GLN A 95 -8.53 -10.94 18.04
CA GLN A 95 -9.34 -12.08 18.45
C GLN A 95 -8.47 -13.32 18.73
N HIS A 96 -7.51 -13.63 17.85
CA HIS A 96 -6.62 -14.79 17.99
C HIS A 96 -5.77 -14.71 19.27
N TYR A 97 -5.18 -13.56 19.55
CA TYR A 97 -4.29 -13.39 20.72
C TYR A 97 -5.00 -12.96 22.01
N GLY A 98 -6.31 -12.69 21.98
CA GLY A 98 -7.09 -12.30 23.16
C GLY A 98 -7.01 -10.80 23.52
N GLY A 99 -6.77 -9.94 22.52
CA GLY A 99 -6.85 -8.49 22.67
C GLY A 99 -5.68 -7.72 22.04
N SER A 100 -5.88 -6.41 21.85
CA SER A 100 -4.87 -5.52 21.27
C SER A 100 -3.60 -5.41 22.11
N ASN A 101 -3.72 -5.50 23.44
CA ASN A 101 -2.57 -5.45 24.37
C ASN A 101 -1.65 -6.67 24.26
N LYS A 102 -2.13 -7.78 23.71
CA LYS A 102 -1.34 -9.01 23.53
C LYS A 102 -0.44 -8.99 22.28
N VAL A 103 -0.70 -8.09 21.38
CA VAL A 103 0.07 -7.88 20.13
C VAL A 103 0.86 -6.57 20.13
N SER A 104 0.69 -5.71 21.13
CA SER A 104 1.50 -4.50 21.34
C SER A 104 2.77 -4.85 22.13
N THR A 105 3.62 -5.67 21.55
CA THR A 105 4.77 -6.29 22.23
C THR A 105 6.09 -5.60 21.91
N GLY A 106 6.19 -4.91 20.77
CA GLY A 106 7.32 -4.07 20.39
C GLY A 106 7.23 -2.64 20.95
N TRP A 107 8.12 -1.76 20.50
CA TRP A 107 8.12 -0.36 20.94
C TRP A 107 7.99 0.65 19.78
N VAL A 108 7.95 0.18 18.52
CA VAL A 108 7.67 0.98 17.31
C VAL A 108 6.29 0.64 16.78
N SER A 109 6.07 -0.63 16.42
CA SER A 109 4.80 -1.10 15.87
C SER A 109 3.83 -1.44 16.99
N ASN A 110 2.55 -1.04 16.85
CA ASN A 110 1.52 -1.32 17.86
C ASN A 110 0.83 -2.69 17.67
N THR A 111 1.14 -3.40 16.59
CA THR A 111 0.59 -4.71 16.32
C THR A 111 1.68 -5.57 15.71
N LEU A 112 2.15 -6.55 16.48
CA LEU A 112 3.11 -7.56 16.05
C LEU A 112 2.49 -8.94 16.22
N PHE A 113 2.83 -9.87 15.34
CA PHE A 113 2.25 -11.21 15.34
C PHE A 113 3.22 -12.24 14.75
N GLU A 114 2.97 -13.50 14.99
CA GLU A 114 3.76 -14.58 14.41
C GLU A 114 3.45 -14.72 12.91
N PRO A 115 4.47 -14.77 12.01
CA PRO A 115 4.25 -14.84 10.56
C PRO A 115 3.30 -15.96 10.12
N HIS A 116 3.42 -17.18 10.69
CA HIS A 116 2.55 -18.32 10.37
C HIS A 116 1.08 -18.10 10.79
N ILE A 117 0.84 -17.33 11.86
CA ILE A 117 -0.52 -16.95 12.28
C ILE A 117 -1.12 -15.97 11.27
N GLY A 118 -0.32 -15.01 10.78
CA GLY A 118 -0.75 -14.11 9.71
C GLY A 118 -1.20 -14.85 8.45
N ASP A 119 -0.40 -15.82 7.97
CA ASP A 119 -0.74 -16.71 6.85
C ASP A 119 -2.04 -17.49 7.12
N SER A 120 -2.16 -18.09 8.31
CA SER A 120 -3.34 -18.85 8.70
C SER A 120 -4.62 -18.00 8.68
N ILE A 121 -4.55 -16.75 9.14
CA ILE A 121 -5.69 -15.82 9.13
C ILE A 121 -6.07 -15.46 7.69
N PHE A 122 -5.09 -15.13 6.82
CA PHE A 122 -5.38 -14.86 5.40
C PHE A 122 -5.99 -16.07 4.69
N LYS A 123 -5.48 -17.27 4.93
CA LYS A 123 -6.06 -18.51 4.40
C LYS A 123 -7.49 -18.74 4.90
N ALA A 124 -7.75 -18.47 6.18
CA ALA A 124 -9.10 -18.59 6.76
C ALA A 124 -10.06 -17.54 6.15
N MET A 125 -9.61 -16.31 5.91
CA MET A 125 -10.40 -15.30 5.20
C MET A 125 -10.71 -15.75 3.77
N ALA A 126 -9.71 -16.22 3.04
CA ALA A 126 -9.86 -16.68 1.66
C ALA A 126 -10.77 -17.90 1.51
N LYS A 127 -10.70 -18.86 2.45
CA LYS A 127 -11.53 -20.09 2.43
C LYS A 127 -13.03 -19.81 2.43
N ASN A 128 -13.44 -18.67 2.98
CA ASN A 128 -14.85 -18.29 3.07
C ASN A 128 -15.36 -17.59 1.80
N GLU A 129 -14.48 -17.30 0.82
CA GLU A 129 -14.82 -16.55 -0.38
C GLU A 129 -15.19 -17.48 -1.55
N LYS A 130 -16.47 -17.51 -1.92
CA LYS A 130 -17.03 -18.40 -2.95
C LYS A 130 -16.38 -18.26 -4.33
N TYR A 131 -15.94 -17.05 -4.68
CA TYR A 131 -15.43 -16.73 -6.02
C TYR A 131 -13.91 -16.61 -6.05
N LEU A 132 -13.20 -17.02 -4.99
CA LEU A 132 -11.76 -16.97 -4.89
C LEU A 132 -11.13 -18.36 -4.99
N GLN A 133 -10.19 -18.52 -5.91
CA GLN A 133 -9.30 -19.67 -6.01
C GLN A 133 -7.87 -19.22 -5.76
N ILE A 134 -7.08 -20.02 -5.06
CA ILE A 134 -5.66 -19.74 -4.82
C ILE A 134 -4.84 -20.91 -5.36
N ASN A 135 -3.89 -20.58 -6.24
CA ASN A 135 -2.92 -21.52 -6.77
C ASN A 135 -1.55 -21.20 -6.14
N PHE A 136 -1.09 -22.06 -5.25
CA PHE A 136 0.22 -21.96 -4.63
C PHE A 136 1.31 -22.59 -5.49
N HIS A 137 2.56 -22.18 -5.27
CA HIS A 137 3.75 -22.69 -5.96
C HIS A 137 3.77 -22.40 -7.47
N TYR A 138 3.07 -21.33 -7.89
CA TYR A 138 3.00 -20.87 -9.27
C TYR A 138 4.06 -19.78 -9.51
N GLU A 139 5.14 -20.16 -10.18
CA GLU A 139 6.22 -19.23 -10.56
C GLU A 139 5.90 -18.54 -11.89
N LEU A 140 5.98 -17.21 -11.94
CA LEU A 140 5.75 -16.43 -13.16
C LEU A 140 6.87 -16.73 -14.18
N LEU A 141 6.51 -17.21 -15.37
CA LEU A 141 7.43 -17.44 -16.46
C LEU A 141 7.42 -16.33 -17.51
N SER A 142 6.23 -15.95 -17.99
CA SER A 142 6.07 -14.94 -19.02
C SER A 142 4.66 -14.37 -19.08
N VAL A 143 4.53 -13.20 -19.72
CA VAL A 143 3.26 -12.52 -19.97
C VAL A 143 3.04 -12.39 -21.47
N LYS A 144 1.88 -12.82 -21.96
CA LYS A 144 1.46 -12.63 -23.33
C LYS A 144 0.66 -11.33 -23.44
N LYS A 145 1.05 -10.46 -24.35
CA LYS A 145 0.41 -9.16 -24.59
C LYS A 145 0.07 -8.99 -26.06
N GLU A 146 -1.10 -8.41 -26.34
CA GLU A 146 -1.58 -8.05 -27.67
C GLU A 146 -1.95 -6.55 -27.65
N GLY A 147 -1.12 -5.73 -28.27
CA GLY A 147 -1.26 -4.27 -28.18
C GLY A 147 -1.14 -3.79 -26.73
N ASN A 148 -2.18 -3.11 -26.24
CA ASN A 148 -2.25 -2.56 -24.87
C ASN A 148 -2.95 -3.51 -23.88
N THR A 149 -3.19 -4.76 -24.24
CA THR A 149 -3.88 -5.73 -23.39
C THR A 149 -3.03 -6.98 -23.15
N ILE A 150 -3.09 -7.49 -21.92
CA ILE A 150 -2.56 -8.80 -21.58
C ILE A 150 -3.60 -9.84 -22.03
N SER A 151 -3.16 -10.86 -22.77
CA SER A 151 -4.00 -11.96 -23.24
C SER A 151 -3.78 -13.27 -22.46
N GLY A 152 -2.76 -13.34 -21.62
CA GLY A 152 -2.51 -14.49 -20.76
C GLY A 152 -1.19 -14.36 -19.99
N VAL A 153 -1.09 -15.11 -18.90
CA VAL A 153 0.11 -15.20 -18.07
C VAL A 153 0.49 -16.67 -17.91
N LEU A 154 1.74 -16.99 -18.21
CA LEU A 154 2.26 -18.34 -18.13
C LEU A 154 3.00 -18.52 -16.81
N PHE A 155 2.63 -19.57 -16.08
CA PHE A 155 3.24 -19.99 -14.83
C PHE A 155 3.85 -21.37 -14.94
N TYR A 156 4.84 -21.63 -14.11
CA TYR A 156 5.31 -22.97 -13.81
C TYR A 156 4.74 -23.40 -12.45
N ASP A 157 3.98 -24.47 -12.44
CA ASP A 157 3.51 -25.11 -11.22
C ASP A 157 4.61 -26.04 -10.69
N ASN A 158 5.26 -25.63 -9.61
CA ASN A 158 6.37 -26.37 -9.00
C ASN A 158 5.95 -27.67 -8.33
N GLN A 159 4.66 -27.87 -8.04
CA GLN A 159 4.14 -29.13 -7.48
C GLN A 159 3.83 -30.14 -8.59
N LEU A 160 3.13 -29.70 -9.64
CA LEU A 160 2.75 -30.55 -10.75
C LEU A 160 3.83 -30.66 -11.82
N GLN A 161 4.88 -29.85 -11.76
CA GLN A 161 5.96 -29.76 -12.75
C GLN A 161 5.41 -29.49 -14.17
N LYS A 162 4.51 -28.51 -14.27
CA LYS A 162 3.77 -28.19 -15.51
C LYS A 162 3.70 -26.69 -15.76
N ASN A 163 3.68 -26.34 -17.04
CA ASN A 163 3.40 -24.97 -17.48
C ASN A 163 1.88 -24.77 -17.60
N ILE A 164 1.37 -23.78 -16.88
CA ILE A 164 -0.05 -23.43 -16.82
C ILE A 164 -0.24 -22.02 -17.39
N LEU A 165 -1.04 -21.89 -18.44
CA LEU A 165 -1.45 -20.59 -18.99
C LEU A 165 -2.76 -20.17 -18.31
N ILE A 166 -2.78 -19.00 -17.66
CA ILE A 166 -4.01 -18.43 -17.11
C ILE A 166 -4.42 -17.21 -17.95
N LYS A 167 -5.65 -17.24 -18.47
CA LYS A 167 -6.28 -16.13 -19.19
C LYS A 167 -7.31 -15.44 -18.28
N ALA A 168 -7.38 -14.11 -18.34
CA ALA A 168 -8.33 -13.33 -17.57
C ALA A 168 -8.84 -12.10 -18.35
N LYS A 169 -9.98 -11.55 -17.94
CA LYS A 169 -10.48 -10.27 -18.45
C LYS A 169 -9.64 -9.11 -17.89
N ARG A 170 -9.26 -9.19 -16.60
CA ARG A 170 -8.43 -8.19 -15.91
C ARG A 170 -7.32 -8.87 -15.11
N TYR A 171 -6.18 -8.19 -15.04
CA TYR A 171 -4.96 -8.65 -14.37
C TYR A 171 -4.56 -7.66 -13.29
N ILE A 172 -4.02 -8.16 -12.19
CA ILE A 172 -3.46 -7.34 -11.12
C ILE A 172 -2.02 -7.78 -10.89
N ASP A 173 -1.05 -6.87 -11.11
CA ASP A 173 0.31 -7.09 -10.66
C ASP A 173 0.40 -6.77 -9.16
N ALA A 174 0.48 -7.81 -8.38
CA ALA A 174 0.68 -7.76 -6.94
C ALA A 174 2.01 -8.44 -6.53
N THR A 175 2.95 -8.58 -7.48
CA THR A 175 4.26 -9.14 -7.18
C THR A 175 5.10 -8.17 -6.32
N GLU A 176 5.97 -8.68 -5.49
CA GLU A 176 6.81 -7.86 -4.58
C GLU A 176 7.72 -6.87 -5.33
N LEU A 177 8.11 -7.19 -6.57
CA LEU A 177 9.09 -6.43 -7.35
C LEU A 177 8.55 -5.89 -8.68
N GLY A 178 7.21 -5.95 -8.94
CA GLY A 178 6.64 -5.52 -10.21
C GLY A 178 7.10 -6.40 -11.38
N ASP A 179 7.16 -7.71 -11.17
CA ASP A 179 7.72 -8.64 -12.16
C ASP A 179 6.82 -8.76 -13.40
N VAL A 180 5.51 -8.50 -13.27
CA VAL A 180 4.59 -8.45 -14.43
C VAL A 180 4.86 -7.23 -15.29
N LEU A 181 5.23 -6.08 -14.70
CA LEU A 181 5.62 -4.88 -15.46
C LEU A 181 6.77 -5.19 -16.41
N ALA A 182 7.83 -5.82 -15.90
CA ALA A 182 8.98 -6.21 -16.70
C ALA A 182 8.63 -7.27 -17.74
N ALA A 183 7.91 -8.33 -17.35
CA ALA A 183 7.55 -9.43 -18.25
C ALA A 183 6.59 -9.00 -19.38
N ALA A 184 5.79 -7.96 -19.17
CA ALA A 184 4.87 -7.38 -20.16
C ALA A 184 5.44 -6.17 -20.90
N ASN A 185 6.69 -5.77 -20.63
CA ASN A 185 7.30 -4.53 -21.16
C ASN A 185 6.41 -3.29 -20.93
N ILE A 186 5.85 -3.16 -19.73
CA ILE A 186 5.11 -1.99 -19.30
C ILE A 186 6.10 -0.99 -18.69
N PRO A 187 6.11 0.29 -19.10
CA PRO A 187 7.07 1.28 -18.61
C PRO A 187 7.00 1.49 -17.09
N TYR A 188 8.17 1.56 -16.45
CA TYR A 188 8.34 1.81 -15.01
C TYR A 188 9.59 2.63 -14.75
N ASP A 189 9.71 3.11 -13.52
CA ASP A 189 10.91 3.71 -12.95
C ASP A 189 11.51 2.79 -11.89
N LEU A 190 12.83 2.85 -11.73
CA LEU A 190 13.59 2.14 -10.72
C LEU A 190 14.58 3.10 -10.09
N GLY A 191 14.79 2.98 -8.76
CA GLY A 191 15.71 3.87 -8.04
C GLY A 191 15.16 5.29 -7.89
N MET A 192 16.04 6.27 -7.81
CA MET A 192 15.71 7.67 -7.49
C MET A 192 15.52 8.49 -8.75
N GLU A 193 14.41 9.21 -8.85
CA GLU A 193 14.18 10.18 -9.92
C GLU A 193 14.98 11.46 -9.68
N SER A 194 15.28 12.23 -10.75
CA SER A 194 15.86 13.57 -10.63
C SER A 194 14.82 14.60 -10.19
N ASN A 195 15.30 15.70 -9.58
CA ASN A 195 14.46 16.85 -9.22
C ASN A 195 13.76 17.50 -10.42
N GLU A 196 14.32 17.38 -11.62
CA GLU A 196 13.68 17.88 -12.85
C GLU A 196 12.37 17.15 -13.14
N VAL A 197 12.30 15.86 -12.80
CA VAL A 197 11.12 15.01 -13.02
C VAL A 197 10.07 15.19 -11.93
N THR A 198 10.48 15.17 -10.65
CA THR A 198 9.54 15.15 -9.52
C THR A 198 9.36 16.50 -8.84
N LYS A 199 10.32 17.43 -9.00
CA LYS A 199 10.37 18.75 -8.34
C LYS A 199 10.35 18.67 -6.80
N GLU A 200 10.77 17.53 -6.23
CA GLU A 200 10.74 17.29 -4.78
C GLU A 200 11.92 17.91 -4.03
N GLN A 201 12.90 18.47 -4.75
CA GLN A 201 14.09 19.14 -4.18
C GLN A 201 14.98 18.22 -3.32
N VAL A 202 14.90 16.92 -3.50
CA VAL A 202 15.58 15.91 -2.67
C VAL A 202 16.81 15.37 -3.38
N ASN A 203 16.67 14.83 -4.59
CA ASN A 203 17.78 14.29 -5.37
C ASN A 203 18.37 15.33 -6.34
N LYS A 204 19.47 15.95 -5.95
CA LYS A 204 20.17 16.99 -6.73
C LYS A 204 21.16 16.43 -7.77
N TYR A 205 21.43 15.12 -7.73
CA TYR A 205 22.49 14.49 -8.51
C TYR A 205 22.00 13.77 -9.79
N GLY A 206 20.71 13.91 -10.11
CA GLY A 206 20.10 13.26 -11.25
C GLY A 206 19.53 11.88 -10.92
N ALA A 207 18.89 11.24 -11.92
CA ALA A 207 18.32 9.90 -11.74
C ALA A 207 19.40 8.83 -11.58
N ASN A 208 19.10 7.79 -10.80
CA ASN A 208 19.95 6.61 -10.63
C ASN A 208 19.07 5.35 -10.42
N ASP A 209 19.69 4.17 -10.36
CA ASP A 209 19.04 2.87 -10.15
C ASP A 209 19.18 2.34 -8.72
N ILE A 210 19.55 3.20 -7.77
CA ILE A 210 19.74 2.83 -6.37
C ILE A 210 18.40 2.56 -5.71
N VAL A 211 18.22 1.30 -5.27
CA VAL A 211 17.06 0.85 -4.51
C VAL A 211 17.36 0.82 -3.02
N GLN A 212 16.34 0.69 -2.19
CA GLN A 212 16.50 0.57 -0.75
C GLN A 212 17.10 -0.78 -0.35
N ASP A 213 17.76 -0.79 0.82
CA ASP A 213 18.30 -2.00 1.45
C ASP A 213 17.20 -3.07 1.62
N ILE A 214 17.58 -4.33 1.53
CA ILE A 214 16.71 -5.48 1.77
C ILE A 214 17.06 -6.15 3.10
N THR A 215 16.10 -6.88 3.68
CA THR A 215 16.32 -7.66 4.90
C THR A 215 15.82 -9.09 4.74
N TYR A 216 16.69 -10.07 4.86
CA TYR A 216 16.23 -11.44 5.06
C TYR A 216 15.85 -11.62 6.53
N VAL A 217 14.57 -11.85 6.81
CA VAL A 217 14.09 -11.94 8.20
C VAL A 217 14.35 -13.34 8.77
N ALA A 218 14.80 -13.38 10.01
CA ALA A 218 14.79 -14.57 10.86
C ALA A 218 13.85 -14.33 12.05
N VAL A 219 13.17 -15.36 12.52
CA VAL A 219 12.46 -15.35 13.78
C VAL A 219 13.25 -16.17 14.78
N LEU A 220 13.67 -15.55 15.89
CA LEU A 220 14.25 -16.23 17.02
C LEU A 220 13.17 -16.58 18.04
N LYS A 221 13.30 -17.75 18.68
CA LYS A 221 12.46 -18.20 19.78
C LYS A 221 13.28 -18.32 21.04
N ASP A 222 12.72 -17.87 22.15
CA ASP A 222 13.29 -18.09 23.47
C ASP A 222 12.89 -19.46 24.00
N TYR A 223 13.86 -20.35 24.12
CA TYR A 223 13.67 -21.72 24.62
C TYR A 223 13.86 -21.83 26.14
N GLY A 224 14.19 -20.72 26.81
CA GLY A 224 14.42 -20.67 28.26
C GLY A 224 15.71 -21.36 28.73
N THR A 225 16.37 -22.12 27.87
CA THR A 225 17.62 -22.84 28.14
C THR A 225 18.62 -22.63 27.03
N PRO A 226 19.93 -22.73 27.29
CA PRO A 226 20.94 -22.60 26.25
C PRO A 226 20.72 -23.55 25.09
N GLN A 227 20.75 -22.98 23.88
CA GLN A 227 20.62 -23.67 22.60
C GLN A 227 21.96 -23.79 21.88
N PRO A 228 22.13 -24.75 20.96
CA PRO A 228 23.27 -24.77 20.05
C PRO A 228 23.36 -23.44 19.28
N LEU A 229 24.60 -22.98 19.06
CA LEU A 229 24.80 -21.87 18.12
C LEU A 229 24.42 -22.31 16.72
N VAL A 230 23.89 -21.37 15.92
CA VAL A 230 23.87 -21.62 14.46
C VAL A 230 25.31 -21.91 13.99
N GLU A 231 25.46 -22.68 12.92
CA GLU A 231 26.77 -22.91 12.34
C GLU A 231 27.49 -21.58 12.08
N ARG A 232 28.79 -21.51 12.42
CA ARG A 232 29.55 -20.27 12.23
C ARG A 232 29.54 -19.87 10.75
N PRO A 233 28.89 -18.73 10.40
CA PRO A 233 28.80 -18.31 9.00
C PRO A 233 30.17 -17.93 8.43
N LYS A 234 30.32 -18.07 7.11
CA LYS A 234 31.53 -17.64 6.41
C LYS A 234 31.80 -16.16 6.65
N ASN A 235 33.07 -15.82 6.79
CA ASN A 235 33.56 -14.45 6.95
C ASN A 235 32.91 -13.72 8.17
N TYR A 236 32.53 -14.47 9.21
CA TYR A 236 31.99 -13.87 10.42
C TYR A 236 33.03 -13.00 11.13
N ASP A 237 32.69 -11.72 11.27
CA ASP A 237 33.40 -10.76 12.11
C ASP A 237 32.38 -10.02 12.98
N SER A 238 32.54 -10.05 14.31
CA SER A 238 31.65 -9.35 15.23
C SER A 238 31.67 -7.82 15.07
N LEU A 239 32.77 -7.26 14.57
CA LEU A 239 32.92 -5.82 14.33
C LEU A 239 32.01 -5.31 13.19
N GLU A 240 31.51 -6.20 12.33
CA GLU A 240 30.49 -5.85 11.35
C GLU A 240 29.25 -5.26 12.05
N PHE A 241 28.90 -5.78 13.23
CA PHE A 241 27.72 -5.40 14.04
C PHE A 241 28.06 -4.40 15.16
N ASP A 242 29.25 -3.81 15.14
CA ASP A 242 29.59 -2.74 16.09
C ASP A 242 28.65 -1.55 15.90
N ALA A 243 28.22 -0.95 17.00
CA ALA A 243 27.17 0.08 17.06
C ALA A 243 25.76 -0.40 16.61
N SER A 244 25.49 -1.70 16.52
CA SER A 244 24.11 -2.18 16.35
C SER A 244 23.25 -1.92 17.60
N ASN A 245 23.88 -1.85 18.77
CA ASN A 245 23.27 -1.54 20.06
C ASN A 245 24.33 -1.06 21.05
N LEU A 246 23.90 -0.43 22.17
CA LEU A 246 24.81 0.11 23.20
C LEU A 246 25.63 -0.97 23.92
N SER A 247 25.14 -2.21 23.97
CA SER A 247 25.86 -3.31 24.63
C SER A 247 27.07 -3.78 23.80
N PHE A 248 27.15 -3.39 22.53
CA PHE A 248 28.26 -3.66 21.64
C PHE A 248 28.58 -2.41 20.79
N TYR A 249 29.16 -1.40 21.45
CA TYR A 249 29.56 -0.13 20.87
C TYR A 249 31.03 0.15 21.21
N LYS A 250 31.94 -0.16 20.30
CA LYS A 250 33.38 -0.07 20.48
C LYS A 250 34.02 1.07 19.68
N ASP A 251 33.54 1.28 18.46
CA ASP A 251 34.04 2.29 17.55
C ASP A 251 33.27 3.60 17.71
N SER A 252 33.87 4.57 18.42
CA SER A 252 33.27 5.89 18.67
C SER A 252 33.13 6.75 17.39
N THR A 253 33.69 6.34 16.26
CA THR A 253 33.49 7.05 14.97
C THR A 253 32.16 6.72 14.33
N ARG A 254 31.54 5.60 14.72
CA ARG A 254 30.18 5.23 14.30
C ARG A 254 29.13 6.01 15.10
N THR A 255 27.98 6.25 14.51
CA THR A 255 26.85 6.86 15.22
C THR A 255 26.46 6.02 16.43
N LYS A 256 26.43 6.65 17.61
CA LYS A 256 26.04 5.98 18.86
C LYS A 256 24.60 5.44 18.73
N PRO A 257 24.38 4.14 18.96
CA PRO A 257 23.04 3.56 18.86
C PRO A 257 22.11 4.05 19.97
N PRO A 258 20.80 4.14 19.71
CA PRO A 258 19.86 4.70 20.69
C PRO A 258 19.44 3.71 21.79
N VAL A 259 19.73 2.41 21.63
CA VAL A 259 19.18 1.35 22.50
C VAL A 259 20.23 0.28 22.82
N ASP A 260 20.05 -0.42 23.95
CA ASP A 260 20.82 -1.61 24.30
C ASP A 260 20.35 -2.87 23.54
N ALA A 261 21.02 -4.00 23.79
CA ALA A 261 20.71 -5.26 23.13
C ALA A 261 19.31 -5.81 23.45
N ILE A 262 18.82 -5.62 24.68
CA ILE A 262 17.48 -6.08 25.08
C ILE A 262 16.41 -5.26 24.37
N LYS A 263 16.57 -3.95 24.33
CA LYS A 263 15.63 -3.06 23.65
C LYS A 263 15.70 -3.22 22.13
N MET A 264 16.89 -3.54 21.56
CA MET A 264 17.05 -3.93 20.17
C MET A 264 16.21 -5.18 19.83
N LEU A 265 16.30 -6.24 20.63
CA LEU A 265 15.49 -7.44 20.45
C LEU A 265 13.99 -7.15 20.61
N ASN A 266 13.62 -6.33 21.59
CA ASN A 266 12.23 -5.93 21.83
C ASN A 266 11.63 -5.07 20.71
N TYR A 267 12.41 -4.53 19.79
CA TYR A 267 11.88 -3.91 18.55
C TYR A 267 10.98 -4.87 17.79
N GLY A 268 11.45 -6.09 17.59
CA GLY A 268 10.72 -7.14 16.89
C GLY A 268 10.10 -8.21 17.79
N LYS A 269 9.77 -7.88 19.06
CA LYS A 269 9.19 -8.85 19.99
C LYS A 269 7.78 -9.24 19.55
N LEU A 270 7.62 -10.52 19.22
CA LEU A 270 6.35 -11.14 18.83
C LEU A 270 5.68 -11.81 20.04
N PRO A 271 4.39 -12.13 19.98
CA PRO A 271 3.79 -13.13 20.88
C PRO A 271 4.55 -14.46 20.84
N GLY A 272 4.27 -15.36 21.79
CA GLY A 272 4.88 -16.71 21.79
C GLY A 272 6.37 -16.76 22.14
N ASN A 273 6.89 -15.76 22.87
CA ASN A 273 8.31 -15.66 23.25
C ASN A 273 9.26 -15.66 22.03
N LYS A 274 8.86 -14.98 20.96
CA LYS A 274 9.60 -14.91 19.70
C LYS A 274 10.07 -13.48 19.40
N TYR A 275 11.07 -13.36 18.53
CA TYR A 275 11.66 -12.09 18.12
C TYR A 275 11.89 -12.11 16.61
N MET A 276 11.28 -11.19 15.90
CA MET A 276 11.53 -10.91 14.48
C MET A 276 12.83 -10.10 14.35
N LEU A 277 13.79 -10.59 13.60
CA LEU A 277 15.01 -9.87 13.28
C LEU A 277 14.84 -9.08 11.98
N ASN A 278 14.57 -7.80 12.12
CA ASN A 278 14.51 -6.79 11.07
C ASN A 278 15.14 -5.50 11.62
N TRP A 279 16.47 -5.54 11.85
CA TRP A 279 17.18 -4.46 12.53
C TRP A 279 18.07 -3.65 11.58
N PRO A 280 17.72 -2.37 11.26
CA PRO A 280 18.43 -1.59 10.26
C PRO A 280 19.77 -1.02 10.74
N ILE A 281 19.94 -0.80 12.07
CA ILE A 281 21.13 -0.15 12.64
C ILE A 281 22.26 -1.17 12.74
N TYR A 282 23.16 -1.22 11.76
CA TYR A 282 24.27 -2.19 11.71
C TYR A 282 23.84 -3.64 12.01
N GLY A 283 22.61 -4.00 11.67
CA GLY A 283 22.03 -5.34 11.85
C GLY A 283 22.03 -6.16 10.56
N ASN A 284 20.88 -6.77 10.26
CA ASN A 284 20.74 -7.68 9.13
C ASN A 284 20.24 -7.03 7.82
N ASP A 285 20.09 -5.71 7.76
CA ASP A 285 19.88 -4.99 6.49
C ASP A 285 21.15 -5.07 5.62
N ILE A 286 20.93 -5.22 4.31
CA ILE A 286 22.00 -5.26 3.31
C ILE A 286 21.55 -4.59 2.01
N TYR A 287 22.44 -3.82 1.38
CA TYR A 287 22.20 -3.29 0.04
C TYR A 287 22.51 -4.34 -1.02
N LEU A 288 21.49 -4.72 -1.77
CA LEU A 288 21.60 -5.59 -2.94
C LEU A 288 20.51 -5.17 -3.95
N ASN A 289 20.92 -4.68 -5.12
CA ASN A 289 19.96 -4.46 -6.21
C ASN A 289 19.64 -5.80 -6.88
N VAL A 290 18.49 -6.37 -6.54
CA VAL A 290 18.01 -7.67 -7.04
C VAL A 290 16.95 -7.54 -8.13
N VAL A 291 16.52 -6.31 -8.46
CA VAL A 291 15.32 -6.05 -9.26
C VAL A 291 15.54 -6.44 -10.72
N GLU A 292 16.60 -5.89 -11.37
CA GLU A 292 16.92 -6.12 -12.79
C GLU A 292 17.85 -7.35 -12.99
N LYS A 293 17.66 -8.40 -12.19
CA LYS A 293 18.50 -9.60 -12.22
C LYS A 293 17.74 -10.80 -12.78
N THR A 294 18.46 -11.65 -13.49
CA THR A 294 17.96 -12.97 -13.87
C THR A 294 17.64 -13.79 -12.63
N THR A 295 16.79 -14.80 -12.74
CA THR A 295 16.47 -15.72 -11.62
C THR A 295 17.71 -16.29 -10.96
N LYS A 296 18.73 -16.68 -11.76
CA LYS A 296 19.99 -17.24 -11.25
C LYS A 296 20.83 -16.21 -10.49
N GLU A 297 20.96 -14.99 -11.02
CA GLU A 297 21.70 -13.91 -10.36
C GLU A 297 20.98 -13.48 -9.09
N ARG A 298 19.66 -13.33 -9.13
CA ARG A 298 18.83 -13.01 -7.97
C ARG A 298 19.02 -14.04 -6.86
N ALA A 299 18.95 -15.34 -7.19
CA ALA A 299 19.18 -16.41 -6.22
C ALA A 299 20.55 -16.33 -5.54
N ALA A 300 21.61 -16.04 -6.30
CA ALA A 300 22.95 -15.86 -5.75
C ALA A 300 23.05 -14.66 -4.79
N LEU A 301 22.43 -13.52 -5.14
CA LEU A 301 22.38 -12.34 -4.28
C LEU A 301 21.55 -12.59 -3.01
N LEU A 302 20.45 -13.34 -3.12
CA LEU A 302 19.63 -13.70 -1.97
C LEU A 302 20.34 -14.62 -0.98
N GLU A 303 21.24 -15.48 -1.47
CA GLU A 303 22.11 -16.27 -0.58
C GLU A 303 23.07 -15.38 0.23
N ILE A 304 23.60 -14.30 -0.37
CA ILE A 304 24.42 -13.31 0.36
C ILE A 304 23.58 -12.64 1.47
N ALA A 305 22.33 -12.27 1.18
CA ALA A 305 21.42 -11.68 2.17
C ALA A 305 21.09 -12.66 3.32
N LYS A 306 20.92 -13.95 3.03
CA LYS A 306 20.75 -15.00 4.06
C LYS A 306 21.96 -15.11 4.97
N GLN A 307 23.17 -15.11 4.38
CA GLN A 307 24.41 -15.15 5.15
C GLN A 307 24.56 -13.92 6.04
N GLN A 308 24.12 -12.73 5.61
CA GLN A 308 24.10 -11.52 6.44
C GLN A 308 23.23 -11.74 7.69
N THR A 309 22.03 -12.27 7.52
CA THR A 309 21.13 -12.55 8.66
C THR A 309 21.68 -13.64 9.58
N LEU A 310 22.25 -14.72 9.03
CA LEU A 310 22.85 -15.77 9.85
C LEU A 310 24.06 -15.27 10.66
N ARG A 311 24.89 -14.36 10.10
CA ARG A 311 25.96 -13.70 10.86
C ARG A 311 25.40 -12.88 12.02
N PHE A 312 24.29 -12.18 11.81
CA PHE A 312 23.65 -11.41 12.87
C PHE A 312 23.02 -12.31 13.96
N VAL A 313 22.41 -13.43 13.58
CA VAL A 313 21.93 -14.46 14.54
C VAL A 313 23.09 -15.02 15.36
N TYR A 314 24.21 -15.38 14.71
CA TYR A 314 25.39 -15.88 15.41
C TYR A 314 25.97 -14.84 16.39
N PHE A 315 26.04 -13.57 15.98
CA PHE A 315 26.44 -12.45 16.82
C PHE A 315 25.55 -12.31 18.08
N ILE A 316 24.23 -12.37 17.90
CA ILE A 316 23.27 -12.30 19.03
C ILE A 316 23.50 -13.45 20.01
N GLN A 317 23.68 -14.66 19.51
CA GLN A 317 23.88 -15.84 20.37
C GLN A 317 25.24 -15.84 21.06
N LYS A 318 26.32 -15.51 20.33
CA LYS A 318 27.69 -15.67 20.79
C LYS A 318 28.22 -14.42 21.51
N ASP A 319 28.19 -13.27 20.82
CA ASP A 319 28.89 -12.07 21.29
C ASP A 319 28.00 -11.20 22.21
N LEU A 320 26.67 -11.18 22.00
CA LEU A 320 25.71 -10.59 22.93
C LEU A 320 25.29 -11.55 24.06
N GLY A 321 25.60 -12.84 23.93
CA GLY A 321 25.39 -13.85 24.99
C GLY A 321 23.95 -14.37 25.13
N PHE A 322 23.03 -14.11 24.20
CA PHE A 322 21.65 -14.62 24.24
C PHE A 322 21.57 -16.08 23.80
N ARG A 323 22.18 -16.97 24.61
CA ARG A 323 22.28 -18.42 24.32
C ARG A 323 20.96 -19.17 24.37
N ASN A 324 19.95 -18.63 25.01
CA ASN A 324 18.58 -19.17 25.06
C ASN A 324 17.78 -18.91 23.78
N LEU A 325 18.25 -18.02 22.90
CA LEU A 325 17.61 -17.72 21.62
C LEU A 325 18.17 -18.59 20.50
N ALA A 326 17.30 -19.17 19.68
CA ALA A 326 17.67 -19.89 18.45
C ALA A 326 16.61 -19.65 17.36
N LEU A 327 16.93 -20.00 16.11
CA LEU A 327 15.97 -19.95 15.01
C LEU A 327 14.73 -20.75 15.35
N ALA A 328 13.55 -20.12 15.25
CA ALA A 328 12.27 -20.75 15.55
C ALA A 328 12.04 -21.93 14.59
N ASP A 329 11.68 -23.09 15.15
CA ASP A 329 11.42 -24.33 14.41
C ASP A 329 9.96 -24.48 13.98
N ASP A 330 9.12 -23.61 14.51
CA ASP A 330 7.67 -23.57 14.31
C ASP A 330 7.19 -22.40 13.45
N GLU A 331 8.10 -21.63 12.84
CA GLU A 331 7.77 -20.54 11.90
C GLU A 331 7.95 -20.98 10.44
N PHE A 332 9.07 -20.60 9.83
CA PHE A 332 9.31 -20.89 8.42
C PHE A 332 9.71 -22.36 8.22
N LYS A 333 8.98 -23.06 7.33
CA LYS A 333 9.27 -24.44 6.97
C LYS A 333 10.30 -24.55 5.82
N THR A 334 11.22 -23.61 5.77
CA THR A 334 12.39 -23.62 4.89
C THR A 334 13.51 -24.44 5.53
N LYS A 335 14.42 -24.95 4.72
CA LYS A 335 15.55 -25.77 5.21
C LYS A 335 16.45 -25.00 6.20
N ASP A 336 16.62 -23.71 5.97
CA ASP A 336 17.44 -22.81 6.79
C ASP A 336 16.66 -22.09 7.88
N LYS A 337 15.34 -22.34 8.02
CA LYS A 337 14.42 -21.68 8.96
C LYS A 337 14.36 -20.15 8.83
N LEU A 338 14.79 -19.61 7.69
CA LEU A 338 14.62 -18.21 7.34
C LEU A 338 13.34 -18.00 6.53
N ALA A 339 12.90 -16.76 6.39
CA ALA A 339 11.76 -16.38 5.56
C ALA A 339 11.85 -16.95 4.13
N TYR A 340 10.74 -17.09 3.42
CA TYR A 340 10.73 -17.64 2.06
C TYR A 340 11.46 -16.75 1.07
N TYR A 341 11.41 -15.41 1.27
CA TYR A 341 12.15 -14.40 0.53
C TYR A 341 12.39 -13.17 1.43
N PRO A 342 13.29 -12.25 1.06
CA PRO A 342 13.58 -11.09 1.91
C PRO A 342 12.45 -10.06 1.88
N TYR A 343 12.40 -9.20 2.86
CA TYR A 343 11.62 -7.99 2.82
C TYR A 343 12.24 -7.01 1.81
N TYR A 344 11.50 -6.76 0.76
CA TYR A 344 11.80 -5.74 -0.25
C TYR A 344 11.11 -4.43 0.11
N ARG A 345 11.85 -3.34 0.21
CA ARG A 345 11.30 -2.01 0.52
C ARG A 345 10.99 -1.19 -0.73
N GLU A 346 11.51 -1.62 -1.87
CA GLU A 346 11.34 -0.94 -3.15
C GLU A 346 11.14 -1.94 -4.28
N SER A 347 10.46 -1.48 -5.33
CA SER A 347 10.04 -2.25 -6.48
C SER A 347 10.17 -1.40 -7.74
N ARG A 348 9.94 -1.97 -8.91
CA ARG A 348 9.63 -1.21 -10.11
C ARG A 348 8.35 -0.41 -9.87
N ARG A 349 8.40 0.89 -10.11
CA ARG A 349 7.24 1.78 -9.94
C ARG A 349 6.68 2.12 -11.31
N VAL A 350 5.43 1.72 -11.58
CA VAL A 350 4.80 1.89 -12.90
C VAL A 350 4.74 3.36 -13.32
N LYS A 351 4.88 3.64 -14.64
CA LYS A 351 4.45 4.91 -15.21
C LYS A 351 2.93 4.88 -15.34
N GLY A 352 2.27 5.37 -14.29
CA GLY A 352 0.82 5.43 -14.18
C GLY A 352 0.23 6.72 -14.72
N LEU A 353 -1.10 6.80 -14.80
CA LEU A 353 -1.82 8.01 -15.24
C LEU A 353 -1.42 9.25 -14.44
N SER A 354 -1.07 9.09 -13.17
CA SER A 354 -0.44 10.12 -12.35
C SER A 354 0.66 9.51 -11.49
N ARG A 355 1.75 10.26 -11.31
CA ARG A 355 2.76 9.97 -10.29
C ARG A 355 2.46 10.78 -9.03
N MET A 356 2.31 10.13 -7.90
CA MET A 356 2.20 10.80 -6.62
C MET A 356 3.59 11.21 -6.13
N VAL A 357 3.76 12.49 -5.84
CA VAL A 357 4.99 13.11 -5.33
C VAL A 357 4.72 13.76 -3.98
N VAL A 358 5.76 14.18 -3.26
CA VAL A 358 5.64 14.67 -1.88
C VAL A 358 4.68 15.87 -1.74
N GLN A 359 4.57 16.73 -2.75
CA GLN A 359 3.64 17.86 -2.76
C GLN A 359 2.17 17.42 -2.64
N HIS A 360 1.82 16.25 -3.22
CA HIS A 360 0.46 15.67 -3.09
C HIS A 360 0.15 15.17 -1.67
N ILE A 361 1.19 15.00 -0.83
CA ILE A 361 1.05 14.62 0.58
C ILE A 361 1.11 15.86 1.47
N ALA A 362 2.12 16.69 1.28
CA ALA A 362 2.40 17.83 2.15
C ALA A 362 1.35 18.95 2.02
N THR A 363 0.95 19.26 0.79
CA THR A 363 0.00 20.35 0.48
C THR A 363 -1.05 19.89 -0.54
N PRO A 364 -1.87 18.85 -0.24
CA PRO A 364 -2.71 18.18 -1.24
C PRO A 364 -3.75 19.10 -1.90
N PHE A 365 -4.12 20.20 -1.24
CA PHE A 365 -5.12 21.16 -1.73
C PHE A 365 -4.56 22.27 -2.61
N GLU A 366 -3.23 22.34 -2.75
CA GLU A 366 -2.51 23.40 -3.48
C GLU A 366 -1.85 22.90 -4.76
N THR A 367 -1.99 21.59 -5.05
CA THR A 367 -1.41 20.98 -6.24
C THR A 367 -2.24 21.27 -7.50
N GLU A 368 -1.58 21.34 -8.66
CA GLU A 368 -2.21 21.57 -9.96
C GLU A 368 -3.29 20.52 -10.26
N ARG A 369 -2.98 19.23 -9.97
CA ARG A 369 -3.94 18.12 -10.07
C ARG A 369 -4.50 17.82 -8.68
N PRO A 370 -5.81 17.98 -8.45
CA PRO A 370 -6.43 17.75 -7.15
C PRO A 370 -6.62 16.24 -6.87
N LEU A 371 -5.52 15.47 -6.92
CA LEU A 371 -5.51 14.01 -6.80
C LEU A 371 -6.19 13.51 -5.51
N TYR A 372 -6.14 14.29 -4.42
CA TYR A 372 -6.79 13.94 -3.14
C TYR A 372 -8.28 13.62 -3.28
N ARG A 373 -8.96 14.18 -4.29
CA ARG A 373 -10.38 13.90 -4.56
C ARG A 373 -10.63 12.48 -5.03
N THR A 374 -9.59 11.76 -5.45
CA THR A 374 -9.68 10.41 -6.02
C THR A 374 -9.08 9.35 -5.08
N GLY A 375 -8.96 9.66 -3.78
CA GLY A 375 -8.39 8.77 -2.77
C GLY A 375 -9.10 7.42 -2.68
N ILE A 376 -8.30 6.35 -2.54
CA ILE A 376 -8.76 4.95 -2.45
C ILE A 376 -8.07 4.16 -1.33
N ALA A 377 -7.08 4.74 -0.71
CA ALA A 377 -6.34 4.22 0.42
C ALA A 377 -5.78 5.38 1.24
N VAL A 378 -5.42 5.16 2.50
CA VAL A 378 -4.85 6.19 3.38
C VAL A 378 -3.61 5.70 4.11
N GLY A 379 -2.71 6.64 4.46
CA GLY A 379 -1.50 6.39 5.23
C GLY A 379 -1.17 7.53 6.18
N ASP A 380 -0.43 7.24 7.25
CA ASP A 380 0.00 8.21 8.27
C ASP A 380 1.46 8.07 8.71
N TYR A 381 2.19 7.10 8.15
CA TYR A 381 3.59 6.88 8.51
C TYR A 381 4.49 7.95 7.87
N PRO A 382 5.58 8.39 8.52
CA PRO A 382 6.54 9.31 7.91
C PRO A 382 7.23 8.68 6.69
N ILE A 383 7.85 9.51 5.86
CA ILE A 383 8.71 9.01 4.79
C ILE A 383 9.97 8.41 5.44
N ASP A 384 10.17 7.12 5.21
CA ASP A 384 11.24 6.32 5.81
C ASP A 384 11.96 5.51 4.74
N HIS A 385 13.22 5.86 4.49
CA HIS A 385 14.08 5.21 3.52
C HIS A 385 15.18 4.40 4.19
N HIS A 386 15.54 3.28 3.57
CA HIS A 386 16.64 2.42 3.97
C HIS A 386 17.71 2.39 2.88
N HIS A 387 18.59 3.40 2.85
CA HIS A 387 19.73 3.49 1.90
C HIS A 387 21.09 3.49 2.62
N LYS A 388 21.11 3.30 3.95
CA LYS A 388 22.33 3.46 4.78
C LYS A 388 23.43 2.48 4.44
N LYS A 389 23.11 1.32 3.86
CA LYS A 389 24.12 0.31 3.49
C LYS A 389 24.76 0.59 2.13
N ASN A 390 24.21 1.49 1.33
CA ASN A 390 24.80 1.94 0.07
C ASN A 390 25.42 3.32 0.22
N PRO A 391 26.76 3.45 0.31
CA PRO A 391 27.44 4.73 0.46
C PRO A 391 27.33 5.64 -0.78
N ALA A 392 26.94 5.09 -1.93
CA ALA A 392 26.71 5.85 -3.15
C ALA A 392 25.32 6.47 -3.22
N ALA A 393 24.41 6.16 -2.27
CA ALA A 393 23.08 6.76 -2.25
C ALA A 393 23.17 8.25 -1.95
N PRO A 394 22.68 9.13 -2.86
CA PRO A 394 22.83 10.59 -2.71
C PRO A 394 21.89 11.17 -1.66
N GLN A 395 20.87 10.43 -1.27
CA GLN A 395 19.90 10.86 -0.26
C GLN A 395 19.50 9.70 0.64
N HIS A 396 19.17 10.06 1.87
CA HIS A 396 18.58 9.16 2.85
C HIS A 396 17.60 9.97 3.69
N LEU A 397 16.32 9.62 3.62
CA LEU A 397 15.26 10.25 4.41
C LEU A 397 14.85 9.27 5.52
N ASP A 398 15.09 9.68 6.76
CA ASP A 398 14.84 8.89 7.95
C ASP A 398 13.74 9.58 8.75
N PHE A 399 12.55 8.98 8.81
CA PHE A 399 11.39 9.52 9.51
C PHE A 399 11.05 10.98 9.18
N PHE A 400 11.13 11.32 7.89
CA PHE A 400 10.73 12.65 7.43
C PHE A 400 9.21 12.81 7.57
N SER A 401 8.79 13.67 8.49
CA SER A 401 7.38 13.88 8.82
C SER A 401 6.61 14.52 7.68
N VAL A 402 5.46 13.93 7.36
CA VAL A 402 4.46 14.45 6.41
C VAL A 402 3.08 14.32 7.03
N PRO A 403 2.06 15.10 6.65
CA PRO A 403 0.69 14.84 7.08
C PRO A 403 0.21 13.43 6.72
N SER A 404 -0.83 12.93 7.38
CA SER A 404 -1.52 11.75 6.86
C SER A 404 -2.14 12.08 5.50
N PHE A 405 -2.17 11.10 4.62
CA PHE A 405 -2.46 11.29 3.20
C PHE A 405 -3.41 10.22 2.65
N ASN A 406 -3.96 10.47 1.48
CA ASN A 406 -4.61 9.44 0.69
C ASN A 406 -3.84 9.13 -0.60
N ILE A 407 -4.06 7.92 -1.12
CA ILE A 407 -3.44 7.43 -2.36
C ILE A 407 -4.48 7.56 -3.48
N PRO A 408 -4.14 8.26 -4.59
CA PRO A 408 -5.05 8.45 -5.71
C PRO A 408 -5.23 7.19 -6.57
N ILE A 409 -6.41 6.99 -7.11
CA ILE A 409 -6.73 5.87 -8.01
C ILE A 409 -5.84 5.83 -9.25
N SER A 410 -5.49 6.99 -9.80
CA SER A 410 -4.65 7.13 -11.01
C SER A 410 -3.23 6.57 -10.86
N CYS A 411 -2.76 6.39 -9.62
CA CYS A 411 -1.46 5.77 -9.34
C CYS A 411 -1.44 4.24 -9.57
N LEU A 412 -2.61 3.59 -9.62
CA LEU A 412 -2.73 2.15 -9.82
C LEU A 412 -2.90 1.76 -11.30
N ILE A 413 -3.13 2.72 -12.19
CA ILE A 413 -3.51 2.50 -13.58
C ILE A 413 -2.34 2.90 -14.49
N PRO A 414 -1.71 1.96 -15.22
CA PRO A 414 -0.67 2.29 -16.19
C PRO A 414 -1.21 3.18 -17.33
N GLU A 415 -0.39 4.09 -17.85
CA GLU A 415 -0.80 5.05 -18.91
C GLU A 415 -1.35 4.37 -20.16
N ASN A 416 -0.66 3.35 -20.64
CA ASN A 416 -0.89 2.74 -21.95
C ASN A 416 -1.34 1.28 -21.86
N GLN A 417 -2.13 0.94 -20.84
CA GLN A 417 -2.71 -0.40 -20.69
C GLN A 417 -4.20 -0.31 -20.41
N ASP A 418 -4.94 -1.32 -20.86
CA ASP A 418 -6.40 -1.30 -20.79
C ASP A 418 -6.99 -2.34 -19.82
N ASN A 419 -6.22 -3.36 -19.42
CA ASN A 419 -6.74 -4.46 -18.60
C ASN A 419 -5.85 -4.92 -17.45
N ILE A 420 -4.81 -4.16 -17.11
CA ILE A 420 -3.97 -4.42 -15.92
C ILE A 420 -4.05 -3.28 -14.91
N ILE A 421 -4.02 -3.63 -13.64
CA ILE A 421 -3.98 -2.74 -12.48
C ILE A 421 -2.73 -3.11 -11.68
N ILE A 422 -2.07 -2.10 -11.15
CA ILE A 422 -0.85 -2.28 -10.37
C ILE A 422 -1.15 -2.11 -8.89
N ALA A 423 -0.64 -3.03 -8.11
CA ALA A 423 -0.75 -3.02 -6.65
C ALA A 423 0.65 -3.09 -6.01
N GLU A 424 0.72 -3.45 -4.74
CA GLU A 424 1.95 -3.57 -3.96
C GLU A 424 2.75 -2.26 -3.95
N LYS A 425 4.08 -2.34 -3.86
CA LYS A 425 5.01 -1.21 -3.91
C LYS A 425 5.25 -0.68 -5.33
N SER A 426 4.57 -1.28 -6.32
CA SER A 426 4.78 -1.00 -7.74
C SER A 426 3.86 0.10 -8.30
N ILE A 427 3.02 0.72 -7.46
CA ILE A 427 2.16 1.83 -7.88
C ILE A 427 2.99 3.05 -8.31
N SER A 428 2.36 3.98 -9.03
CA SER A 428 3.01 5.18 -9.58
C SER A 428 3.23 6.25 -8.52
N VAL A 429 4.35 6.14 -7.83
CA VAL A 429 4.83 7.11 -6.83
C VAL A 429 6.30 7.45 -7.09
N SER A 430 6.78 8.57 -6.57
CA SER A 430 8.23 8.85 -6.58
C SER A 430 8.96 7.92 -5.59
N ASN A 431 10.29 7.81 -5.74
CA ASN A 431 11.15 7.14 -4.76
C ASN A 431 10.92 7.71 -3.35
N VAL A 432 10.78 9.04 -3.23
CA VAL A 432 10.52 9.71 -1.95
C VAL A 432 9.21 9.22 -1.35
N VAL A 433 8.12 9.26 -2.10
CA VAL A 433 6.78 8.85 -1.62
C VAL A 433 6.69 7.35 -1.38
N ASN A 434 7.47 6.51 -2.10
CA ASN A 434 7.55 5.09 -1.80
C ASN A 434 7.96 4.83 -0.35
N GLY A 435 8.78 5.69 0.26
CA GLY A 435 9.19 5.58 1.67
C GLY A 435 8.03 5.52 2.67
N THR A 436 6.85 6.02 2.31
CA THR A 436 5.65 5.94 3.17
C THR A 436 4.55 5.05 2.62
N THR A 437 4.38 4.96 1.29
CA THR A 437 3.30 4.14 0.69
C THR A 437 3.59 2.63 0.71
N ARG A 438 4.85 2.23 0.89
CA ARG A 438 5.30 0.83 1.01
C ARG A 438 4.91 0.15 2.32
N LEU A 439 4.39 0.90 3.31
CA LEU A 439 4.07 0.36 4.63
C LEU A 439 2.85 -0.57 4.56
N GLN A 440 2.85 -1.57 5.42
CA GLN A 440 1.94 -2.70 5.39
C GLN A 440 0.45 -2.29 5.35
N PRO A 441 -0.05 -1.34 6.17
CA PRO A 441 -1.44 -0.90 6.11
C PRO A 441 -1.82 -0.22 4.79
N CYS A 442 -0.91 0.55 4.20
CA CYS A 442 -1.12 1.19 2.89
C CYS A 442 -1.20 0.12 1.79
N VAL A 443 -0.25 -0.81 1.76
CA VAL A 443 -0.16 -1.86 0.75
C VAL A 443 -1.40 -2.77 0.77
N MET A 444 -1.92 -3.12 1.94
CA MET A 444 -3.17 -3.88 2.07
C MET A 444 -4.37 -3.11 1.48
N GLN A 445 -4.48 -1.81 1.73
CA GLN A 445 -5.54 -0.96 1.20
C GLN A 445 -5.40 -0.75 -0.32
N ILE A 446 -4.17 -0.57 -0.83
CA ILE A 446 -3.88 -0.53 -2.27
C ILE A 446 -4.37 -1.82 -2.93
N GLY A 447 -4.11 -2.98 -2.32
CA GLY A 447 -4.61 -4.27 -2.78
C GLY A 447 -6.14 -4.33 -2.82
N GLN A 448 -6.80 -3.91 -1.74
CA GLN A 448 -8.26 -3.84 -1.71
C GLN A 448 -8.82 -2.97 -2.83
N ALA A 449 -8.23 -1.81 -3.07
CA ALA A 449 -8.63 -0.91 -4.14
C ALA A 449 -8.37 -1.50 -5.54
N ALA A 450 -7.24 -2.18 -5.74
CA ALA A 450 -6.93 -2.87 -6.99
C ALA A 450 -7.96 -3.98 -7.30
N GLY A 451 -8.34 -4.76 -6.29
CA GLY A 451 -9.39 -5.77 -6.42
C GLY A 451 -10.75 -5.17 -6.77
N LEU A 452 -11.12 -4.05 -6.14
CA LEU A 452 -12.34 -3.29 -6.47
C LEU A 452 -12.30 -2.79 -7.92
N LEU A 453 -11.21 -2.16 -8.33
CA LEU A 453 -11.03 -1.66 -9.70
C LEU A 453 -11.19 -2.78 -10.72
N ALA A 454 -10.53 -3.91 -10.51
CA ALA A 454 -10.60 -5.07 -11.39
C ALA A 454 -12.03 -5.62 -11.47
N ALA A 455 -12.67 -5.85 -10.32
CA ALA A 455 -14.02 -6.38 -10.27
C ALA A 455 -15.04 -5.44 -10.92
N GLN A 456 -14.97 -4.13 -10.64
CA GLN A 456 -15.88 -3.17 -11.23
C GLN A 456 -15.65 -3.00 -12.75
N SER A 457 -14.38 -3.06 -13.18
CA SER A 457 -13.99 -3.06 -14.58
C SER A 457 -14.55 -4.28 -15.35
N VAL A 458 -14.63 -5.44 -14.70
CA VAL A 458 -15.30 -6.63 -15.27
C VAL A 458 -16.82 -6.43 -15.36
N LYS A 459 -17.43 -5.94 -14.28
CA LYS A 459 -18.89 -5.78 -14.19
C LYS A 459 -19.46 -4.74 -15.17
N ASP A 460 -18.75 -3.63 -15.33
CA ASP A 460 -19.18 -2.52 -16.20
C ASP A 460 -18.68 -2.71 -17.64
N ASP A 461 -17.84 -3.72 -17.90
CA ASP A 461 -17.11 -3.94 -19.17
C ASP A 461 -16.37 -2.70 -19.67
N LEU A 462 -15.72 -2.00 -18.74
CA LEU A 462 -14.96 -0.78 -19.00
C LEU A 462 -13.49 -0.97 -18.61
N ALA A 463 -12.58 -0.32 -19.33
CA ALA A 463 -11.18 -0.22 -18.89
C ALA A 463 -11.08 0.52 -17.54
N PRO A 464 -10.13 0.16 -16.64
CA PRO A 464 -10.02 0.76 -15.30
C PRO A 464 -10.03 2.29 -15.29
N LYS A 465 -9.37 2.93 -16.27
CA LYS A 465 -9.29 4.40 -16.43
C LYS A 465 -10.63 5.10 -16.75
N LYS A 466 -11.66 4.32 -17.15
CA LYS A 466 -12.98 4.84 -17.53
C LYS A 466 -14.04 4.66 -16.43
N LEU A 467 -13.68 4.06 -15.31
CA LEU A 467 -14.61 3.83 -14.21
C LEU A 467 -14.96 5.12 -13.46
N SER A 468 -16.17 5.20 -12.95
CA SER A 468 -16.61 6.33 -12.12
C SER A 468 -15.89 6.31 -10.78
N VAL A 469 -15.11 7.37 -10.49
CA VAL A 469 -14.36 7.52 -9.23
C VAL A 469 -15.33 7.49 -8.04
N ARG A 470 -16.44 8.21 -8.10
CA ARG A 470 -17.42 8.28 -6.99
C ARG A 470 -18.07 6.93 -6.72
N LYS A 471 -18.40 6.16 -7.78
CA LYS A 471 -18.92 4.79 -7.64
C LYS A 471 -17.94 3.90 -6.88
N LEU A 472 -16.66 3.94 -7.25
CA LEU A 472 -15.60 3.16 -6.59
C LEU A 472 -15.42 3.58 -5.12
N GLN A 473 -15.40 4.88 -4.85
CA GLN A 473 -15.27 5.40 -3.50
C GLN A 473 -16.46 5.01 -2.61
N ASN A 474 -17.70 5.02 -3.15
CA ASN A 474 -18.87 4.55 -2.43
C ASN A 474 -18.74 3.06 -2.04
N ILE A 475 -18.32 2.21 -2.98
CA ILE A 475 -18.12 0.77 -2.70
C ILE A 475 -17.02 0.55 -1.64
N LEU A 476 -15.92 1.33 -1.68
CA LEU A 476 -14.89 1.28 -0.65
C LEU A 476 -15.41 1.67 0.73
N LEU A 477 -16.18 2.75 0.81
CA LEU A 477 -16.80 3.19 2.07
C LEU A 477 -17.80 2.16 2.62
N ASP A 478 -18.53 1.46 1.73
CA ASP A 478 -19.43 0.36 2.13
C ASP A 478 -18.66 -0.87 2.61
N ALA A 479 -17.42 -1.08 2.12
CA ALA A 479 -16.48 -2.07 2.60
C ALA A 479 -15.61 -1.57 3.78
N ASN A 480 -16.06 -0.57 4.53
CA ASN A 480 -15.35 0.06 5.65
C ASN A 480 -13.98 0.68 5.28
N GLY A 481 -13.76 1.03 4.01
CA GLY A 481 -12.55 1.74 3.57
C GLY A 481 -12.53 3.21 4.02
N TYR A 482 -11.37 3.82 3.86
CA TYR A 482 -11.18 5.27 4.00
C TYR A 482 -10.79 5.85 2.64
N ILE A 483 -11.33 7.00 2.29
CA ILE A 483 -10.97 7.75 1.08
C ILE A 483 -10.30 9.08 1.41
N MET A 484 -10.48 9.57 2.66
CA MET A 484 -9.82 10.74 3.23
C MET A 484 -9.14 10.35 4.55
N PRO A 485 -7.94 10.88 4.86
CA PRO A 485 -7.13 10.45 6.01
C PRO A 485 -7.51 11.15 7.33
N TYR A 486 -8.80 11.31 7.61
CA TYR A 486 -9.27 12.02 8.80
C TYR A 486 -9.23 11.12 10.04
N VAL A 487 -8.53 11.57 11.09
CA VAL A 487 -8.34 10.81 12.34
C VAL A 487 -9.34 11.17 13.44
N ASP A 488 -10.01 12.32 13.33
CA ASP A 488 -10.92 12.88 14.32
C ASP A 488 -12.40 12.52 14.08
N ILE A 489 -12.69 11.70 13.07
CA ILE A 489 -13.98 11.06 12.85
C ILE A 489 -13.81 9.55 12.89
N LYS A 490 -14.33 8.92 13.94
CA LYS A 490 -14.25 7.46 14.11
C LYS A 490 -15.14 6.74 13.10
N GLN A 491 -14.70 5.57 12.62
CA GLN A 491 -15.41 4.76 11.63
C GLN A 491 -16.83 4.34 12.06
N ASN A 492 -17.08 4.21 13.36
CA ASN A 492 -18.41 3.91 13.91
C ASN A 492 -19.30 5.17 14.12
N SER A 493 -18.82 6.36 13.78
CA SER A 493 -19.66 7.56 13.79
C SER A 493 -20.75 7.46 12.72
N PRO A 494 -22.00 7.86 13.01
CA PRO A 494 -23.07 7.91 12.01
C PRO A 494 -22.73 8.87 10.85
N TYR A 495 -21.84 9.82 11.07
CA TYR A 495 -21.45 10.83 10.10
C TYR A 495 -20.17 10.46 9.32
N PHE A 496 -19.53 9.30 9.62
CA PHE A 496 -18.25 8.93 9.02
C PHE A 496 -18.28 8.96 7.49
N LYS A 497 -19.24 8.27 6.87
CA LYS A 497 -19.33 8.21 5.40
C LYS A 497 -19.60 9.59 4.79
N ALA A 498 -20.47 10.40 5.41
CA ALA A 498 -20.76 11.76 4.95
C ALA A 498 -19.50 12.65 4.99
N VAL A 499 -18.73 12.61 6.08
CA VAL A 499 -17.47 13.37 6.21
C VAL A 499 -16.44 12.91 5.18
N GLN A 500 -16.27 11.60 4.97
CA GLN A 500 -15.38 11.06 3.95
C GLN A 500 -15.77 11.54 2.54
N ARG A 501 -17.05 11.47 2.19
CA ARG A 501 -17.58 11.90 0.89
C ARG A 501 -17.41 13.39 0.66
N ILE A 502 -17.88 14.21 1.60
CA ILE A 502 -17.82 15.68 1.45
C ILE A 502 -16.37 16.19 1.49
N GLY A 503 -15.51 15.59 2.31
CA GLY A 503 -14.07 15.87 2.28
C GLY A 503 -13.45 15.58 0.91
N ALA A 504 -13.81 14.47 0.28
CA ALA A 504 -13.31 14.10 -1.05
C ALA A 504 -13.88 14.98 -2.18
N THR A 505 -14.94 15.77 -1.96
CA THR A 505 -15.34 16.82 -2.92
C THR A 505 -14.39 18.01 -2.89
N GLY A 506 -13.73 18.28 -1.78
CA GLY A 506 -12.93 19.47 -1.53
C GLY A 506 -13.72 20.66 -0.97
N LEU A 507 -15.03 20.53 -0.77
CA LEU A 507 -15.86 21.58 -0.16
C LEU A 507 -15.46 21.84 1.30
N LEU A 508 -15.13 20.78 2.04
CA LEU A 508 -14.67 20.85 3.42
C LEU A 508 -13.28 20.19 3.53
N LYS A 509 -12.25 20.98 3.31
CA LYS A 509 -10.85 20.54 3.37
C LYS A 509 -10.42 20.27 4.82
N GLY A 510 -9.62 19.22 5.04
CA GLY A 510 -8.98 18.97 6.33
C GLY A 510 -7.68 19.75 6.51
N VAL A 511 -7.11 19.67 7.69
CA VAL A 511 -5.80 20.27 8.03
C VAL A 511 -4.82 19.17 8.41
N GLY A 512 -3.76 19.05 7.64
CA GLY A 512 -2.68 18.09 7.89
C GLY A 512 -1.71 18.57 8.96
N VAL A 513 -1.31 17.67 9.86
CA VAL A 513 -0.35 17.96 10.94
C VAL A 513 0.71 16.84 10.98
N PRO A 514 1.96 17.15 10.58
CA PRO A 514 3.08 16.22 10.73
C PRO A 514 3.43 16.02 12.20
N ASN A 515 3.38 14.77 12.68
CA ASN A 515 3.64 14.39 14.09
C ASN A 515 4.73 13.32 14.25
N GLY A 516 5.52 13.05 13.22
CA GLY A 516 6.53 12.00 13.24
C GLY A 516 5.94 10.60 13.03
N TRP A 517 5.86 9.77 14.07
CA TRP A 517 5.44 8.36 13.95
C TRP A 517 3.96 8.12 13.61
N ALA A 518 3.08 9.07 13.91
CA ALA A 518 1.65 8.98 13.68
C ALA A 518 1.14 10.33 13.19
N ASN A 519 1.36 10.61 11.91
CA ASN A 519 0.92 11.85 11.28
C ASN A 519 -0.60 11.90 11.21
N THR A 520 -1.16 13.10 11.21
CA THR A 520 -2.60 13.28 11.30
C THR A 520 -3.12 14.26 10.26
N THR A 521 -4.38 14.11 9.91
CA THR A 521 -5.18 15.12 9.22
C THR A 521 -6.52 15.22 9.93
N TYR A 522 -6.87 16.42 10.34
CA TYR A 522 -8.09 16.70 11.09
C TYR A 522 -9.16 17.29 10.18
N PHE A 523 -10.36 16.78 10.30
CA PHE A 523 -11.55 17.36 9.68
C PHE A 523 -12.10 18.53 10.50
N TYR A 524 -11.87 18.53 11.83
CA TYR A 524 -12.42 19.48 12.81
C TYR A 524 -13.96 19.54 12.77
N PRO A 525 -14.66 18.47 13.16
CA PRO A 525 -16.10 18.34 13.00
C PRO A 525 -16.92 19.44 13.67
N GLU A 526 -16.43 19.97 14.81
CA GLU A 526 -17.14 20.96 15.63
C GLU A 526 -16.82 22.43 15.27
N LYS A 527 -15.90 22.66 14.32
CA LYS A 527 -15.57 24.03 13.89
C LYS A 527 -16.65 24.60 12.97
N ASN A 528 -16.80 25.92 13.00
CA ASN A 528 -17.56 26.68 12.03
C ASN A 528 -16.85 26.69 10.66
N ILE A 529 -17.51 27.22 9.65
CA ILE A 529 -17.06 27.22 8.26
C ILE A 529 -17.07 28.68 7.77
N SER A 530 -15.96 29.15 7.18
CA SER A 530 -15.96 30.41 6.43
C SER A 530 -16.87 30.27 5.21
N PHE A 531 -17.84 31.15 5.10
CA PHE A 531 -18.78 31.19 3.97
C PHE A 531 -18.02 31.46 2.66
N ALA A 532 -17.07 32.40 2.66
CA ALA A 532 -16.30 32.72 1.48
C ALA A 532 -15.44 31.55 1.00
N ASP A 533 -14.79 30.80 1.92
CA ASP A 533 -14.00 29.62 1.57
C ASP A 533 -14.89 28.52 0.95
N PHE A 534 -16.06 28.29 1.51
CA PHE A 534 -17.00 27.32 0.98
C PHE A 534 -17.49 27.71 -0.42
N VAL A 535 -17.91 28.96 -0.61
CA VAL A 535 -18.38 29.46 -1.90
C VAL A 535 -17.27 29.43 -2.95
N SER A 536 -16.02 29.74 -2.58
CA SER A 536 -14.91 29.70 -3.51
C SER A 536 -14.71 28.30 -4.13
N THR A 537 -14.84 27.25 -3.31
CA THR A 537 -14.76 25.87 -3.79
C THR A 537 -16.02 25.46 -4.55
N TRP A 538 -17.20 25.89 -4.09
CA TRP A 538 -18.46 25.65 -4.79
C TRP A 538 -18.44 26.18 -6.24
N LYS A 539 -17.94 27.39 -6.42
CA LYS A 539 -17.84 28.05 -7.74
C LYS A 539 -16.92 27.34 -8.72
N MET A 540 -16.09 26.41 -8.28
CA MET A 540 -15.32 25.57 -9.18
C MET A 540 -16.20 24.60 -9.99
N LYS A 541 -17.43 24.34 -9.55
CA LYS A 541 -18.36 23.39 -10.18
C LYS A 541 -19.72 23.98 -10.53
N PHE A 542 -20.27 24.83 -9.68
CA PHE A 542 -21.60 25.41 -9.80
C PHE A 542 -21.55 26.93 -9.74
N GLU A 543 -22.50 27.59 -10.37
CA GLU A 543 -22.70 29.03 -10.22
C GLU A 543 -23.22 29.36 -8.81
N TYR A 544 -22.82 30.54 -8.31
CA TYR A 544 -23.38 31.13 -7.11
C TYR A 544 -23.80 32.56 -7.44
N PRO A 545 -25.14 32.84 -7.47
CA PRO A 545 -25.66 34.06 -8.07
C PRO A 545 -25.67 35.27 -7.13
N TYR A 546 -25.23 35.12 -5.86
CA TYR A 546 -25.29 36.18 -4.87
C TYR A 546 -23.92 36.78 -4.55
N ASN A 547 -23.92 37.95 -3.92
CA ASN A 547 -22.70 38.57 -3.40
C ASN A 547 -22.09 37.71 -2.28
N ILE A 548 -20.79 37.63 -2.25
CA ILE A 548 -20.05 36.93 -1.20
C ILE A 548 -19.74 37.92 -0.08
N ILE A 549 -20.32 37.71 1.10
CA ILE A 549 -20.03 38.47 2.31
C ILE A 549 -19.37 37.51 3.30
N GLU A 550 -18.22 37.90 3.88
CA GLU A 550 -17.53 37.04 4.84
C GLU A 550 -18.31 36.95 6.16
N HIS A 551 -18.65 35.75 6.54
CA HIS A 551 -19.26 35.39 7.82
C HIS A 551 -19.06 33.89 8.08
N ASP A 552 -19.32 33.46 9.30
CA ASP A 552 -19.49 32.02 9.59
C ASP A 552 -20.75 31.51 8.91
N MET A 553 -20.62 30.48 8.10
CA MET A 553 -21.73 29.85 7.36
C MET A 553 -22.87 29.46 8.32
N THR A 554 -24.10 29.86 8.02
CA THR A 554 -25.28 29.57 8.81
C THR A 554 -26.06 28.35 8.29
N ILE A 555 -27.03 27.87 9.08
CA ILE A 555 -27.98 26.83 8.61
C ILE A 555 -28.80 27.37 7.44
N GLU A 556 -29.12 28.66 7.43
CA GLU A 556 -29.84 29.31 6.30
C GLU A 556 -29.01 29.24 5.00
N ASP A 557 -27.69 29.46 5.07
CA ASP A 557 -26.82 29.32 3.91
C ASP A 557 -26.82 27.90 3.37
N ALA A 558 -26.79 26.90 4.26
CA ALA A 558 -26.85 25.48 3.86
C ALA A 558 -28.19 25.15 3.17
N VAL A 559 -29.31 25.71 3.63
CA VAL A 559 -30.64 25.60 2.97
C VAL A 559 -30.59 26.21 1.57
N ASN A 560 -29.97 27.38 1.42
CA ASN A 560 -29.83 28.06 0.13
C ASN A 560 -28.97 27.23 -0.86
N PHE A 561 -27.87 26.62 -0.41
CA PHE A 561 -27.07 25.73 -1.25
C PHE A 561 -27.86 24.46 -1.65
N ALA A 562 -28.61 23.87 -0.74
CA ALA A 562 -29.49 22.75 -1.06
C ALA A 562 -30.58 23.15 -2.09
N ALA A 563 -31.10 24.36 -2.01
CA ALA A 563 -32.09 24.90 -2.95
C ALA A 563 -31.47 25.07 -4.36
N ILE A 564 -30.27 25.67 -4.45
CA ILE A 564 -29.53 25.82 -5.70
C ILE A 564 -29.26 24.47 -6.37
N LEU A 565 -28.79 23.48 -5.61
CA LEU A 565 -28.52 22.12 -6.11
C LEU A 565 -29.75 21.45 -6.73
N ASN A 566 -30.92 21.70 -6.18
CA ASN A 566 -32.16 21.04 -6.60
C ASN A 566 -33.00 21.90 -7.57
N GLY A 567 -32.51 23.08 -7.99
CA GLY A 567 -33.24 23.99 -8.85
C GLY A 567 -34.56 24.47 -8.26
N LYS A 568 -34.62 24.59 -6.93
CA LYS A 568 -35.82 24.96 -6.15
C LYS A 568 -35.58 26.26 -5.41
N ASN A 569 -36.67 26.92 -4.98
CA ASN A 569 -36.54 28.05 -4.09
C ASN A 569 -36.39 27.58 -2.62
N ARG A 570 -35.90 28.49 -1.76
CA ARG A 570 -35.65 28.23 -0.34
C ARG A 570 -36.91 27.69 0.40
N ASN A 571 -38.08 28.24 0.13
CA ASN A 571 -39.30 27.86 0.84
C ASN A 571 -39.77 26.44 0.48
N GLU A 572 -39.45 25.98 -0.72
CA GLU A 572 -39.72 24.60 -1.16
C GLU A 572 -38.78 23.57 -0.53
N ILE A 573 -37.52 23.94 -0.30
CA ILE A 573 -36.51 23.07 0.28
C ILE A 573 -36.58 22.98 1.81
N LEU A 574 -36.89 24.09 2.48
CA LEU A 574 -36.82 24.23 3.93
C LEU A 574 -37.58 23.15 4.73
N PRO A 575 -38.82 22.74 4.38
CA PRO A 575 -39.49 21.66 5.12
C PRO A 575 -38.77 20.33 5.04
N GLY A 576 -38.33 19.95 3.84
CA GLY A 576 -37.54 18.72 3.61
C GLY A 576 -36.19 18.77 4.31
N PHE A 577 -35.49 19.90 4.26
CA PHE A 577 -34.22 20.12 4.94
C PHE A 577 -34.34 19.93 6.46
N LYS A 578 -35.38 20.52 7.08
CA LYS A 578 -35.67 20.36 8.52
C LYS A 578 -36.00 18.90 8.86
N THR A 579 -36.70 18.18 7.99
CA THR A 579 -36.96 16.76 8.17
C THR A 579 -35.67 15.95 8.15
N GLN A 580 -34.79 16.18 7.18
CA GLN A 580 -33.48 15.51 7.11
C GLN A 580 -32.61 15.84 8.33
N TRP A 581 -32.59 17.10 8.77
CA TRP A 581 -31.90 17.54 9.98
C TRP A 581 -32.28 16.70 11.20
N ASN A 582 -33.57 16.51 11.42
CA ASN A 582 -34.09 15.71 12.52
C ASN A 582 -33.76 14.21 12.35
N THR A 583 -33.88 13.67 11.13
CA THR A 583 -33.54 12.26 10.82
C THR A 583 -32.09 11.94 11.10
N LEU A 584 -31.19 12.88 10.84
CA LEU A 584 -29.76 12.78 11.12
C LEU A 584 -29.44 13.02 12.61
N ASN A 585 -30.44 13.24 13.48
CA ASN A 585 -30.27 13.58 14.90
C ASN A 585 -29.33 14.80 15.12
N LEU A 586 -29.37 15.76 14.20
CA LEU A 586 -28.73 17.04 14.40
C LEU A 586 -29.59 17.92 15.33
N VAL A 587 -28.91 18.69 16.19
CA VAL A 587 -29.61 19.47 17.24
C VAL A 587 -29.71 20.96 16.89
N ASP A 588 -30.49 21.70 17.63
CA ASP A 588 -30.58 23.17 17.61
C ASP A 588 -30.78 23.76 16.20
N PHE A 589 -31.88 23.38 15.54
CA PHE A 589 -32.25 23.90 14.25
C PHE A 589 -32.72 25.37 14.36
N ASP A 590 -31.76 26.29 14.25
CA ASP A 590 -32.00 27.72 14.12
C ASP A 590 -31.27 28.24 12.85
N LEU A 591 -32.03 28.79 11.92
CA LEU A 591 -31.53 29.27 10.62
C LEU A 591 -30.39 30.28 10.74
N LYS A 592 -30.36 31.07 11.82
CA LYS A 592 -29.34 32.10 12.06
C LYS A 592 -28.09 31.58 12.74
N ARG A 593 -28.15 30.36 13.29
CA ARG A 593 -27.00 29.74 13.95
C ARG A 593 -25.93 29.35 12.93
N SER A 594 -24.65 29.56 13.28
CA SER A 594 -23.55 29.01 12.51
C SER A 594 -23.62 27.48 12.46
N ILE A 595 -23.48 26.91 11.27
CA ILE A 595 -23.47 25.46 11.04
C ILE A 595 -22.07 24.89 11.28
N LYS A 596 -21.98 23.74 11.95
CA LYS A 596 -20.74 23.03 12.17
C LYS A 596 -20.36 22.19 10.95
N ARG A 597 -19.05 21.93 10.78
CA ARG A 597 -18.52 21.17 9.65
C ARG A 597 -19.16 19.77 9.53
N VAL A 598 -19.33 19.06 10.65
CA VAL A 598 -19.96 17.73 10.64
C VAL A 598 -21.44 17.80 10.26
N GLU A 599 -22.16 18.82 10.73
CA GLU A 599 -23.58 19.03 10.40
C GLU A 599 -23.77 19.34 8.91
N LEU A 600 -22.92 20.22 8.37
CA LEU A 600 -22.94 20.54 6.95
C LEU A 600 -22.58 19.31 6.10
N ALA A 601 -21.55 18.54 6.48
CA ALA A 601 -21.20 17.33 5.77
C ALA A 601 -22.33 16.31 5.77
N ALA A 602 -22.99 16.10 6.92
CA ALA A 602 -24.11 15.19 7.05
C ALA A 602 -25.27 15.59 6.15
N ILE A 603 -25.70 16.87 6.20
CA ILE A 603 -26.86 17.34 5.43
C ILE A 603 -26.58 17.39 3.93
N LEU A 604 -25.39 17.84 3.49
CA LEU A 604 -25.01 17.87 2.07
C LEU A 604 -24.94 16.47 1.46
N ASN A 605 -24.59 15.45 2.26
CA ASN A 605 -24.60 14.07 1.80
C ASN A 605 -26.02 13.59 1.45
N GLU A 606 -27.06 14.04 2.16
CA GLU A 606 -28.46 13.71 1.88
C GLU A 606 -28.98 14.36 0.59
N TYR A 607 -28.33 15.43 0.15
CA TYR A 607 -28.61 16.09 -1.13
C TYR A 607 -27.72 15.59 -2.28
N ASP A 608 -27.07 14.45 -2.10
CA ASP A 608 -26.24 13.79 -3.11
C ASP A 608 -25.10 14.65 -3.68
N VAL A 609 -24.60 15.59 -2.89
CA VAL A 609 -23.52 16.51 -3.28
C VAL A 609 -22.27 15.75 -3.75
N PHE A 610 -21.99 14.63 -3.13
CA PHE A 610 -20.82 13.82 -3.48
C PHE A 610 -20.82 13.35 -4.95
N ASN A 611 -21.93 12.84 -5.45
CA ASN A 611 -22.05 12.39 -6.82
C ASN A 611 -22.17 13.56 -7.80
N GLN A 612 -22.82 14.67 -7.38
CA GLN A 612 -22.90 15.88 -8.19
C GLN A 612 -21.53 16.56 -8.37
N PHE A 613 -20.63 16.45 -7.37
CA PHE A 613 -19.22 16.83 -7.48
C PHE A 613 -18.39 15.67 -8.05
N ASN A 614 -18.88 15.08 -9.15
CA ASN A 614 -18.18 14.01 -9.86
C ASN A 614 -16.85 14.50 -10.41
N VAL A 615 -15.87 13.58 -10.46
CA VAL A 615 -14.49 13.89 -10.90
C VAL A 615 -13.96 12.82 -11.84
N ASP A 616 -13.03 13.22 -12.68
CA ASP A 616 -12.21 12.29 -13.45
C ASP A 616 -11.13 11.63 -12.57
N VAL A 617 -10.33 10.75 -13.17
CA VAL A 617 -9.25 10.03 -12.47
C VAL A 617 -8.10 10.93 -11.99
N PHE A 618 -8.05 12.19 -12.42
CA PHE A 618 -7.09 13.21 -12.00
C PHE A 618 -7.64 14.14 -10.92
N GLY A 619 -8.92 14.01 -10.57
CA GLY A 619 -9.61 14.81 -9.56
C GLY A 619 -10.23 16.11 -10.07
N PHE A 620 -10.20 16.37 -11.38
CA PHE A 620 -10.91 17.51 -11.96
C PHE A 620 -12.41 17.25 -12.01
N TYR A 621 -13.22 18.26 -11.70
CA TYR A 621 -14.67 18.11 -11.80
C TYR A 621 -15.12 17.89 -13.24
N ILE A 622 -15.91 16.86 -13.45
CA ILE A 622 -16.60 16.60 -14.72
C ILE A 622 -17.80 17.55 -14.81
N LYS A 623 -17.92 18.26 -15.95
CA LYS A 623 -19.04 19.17 -16.21
C LYS A 623 -20.37 18.44 -16.32
#